data_82d9f6d7ad0ad02b63c9e93f0dda448c
#
_entry.id   82d9f6d7ad0ad02b63c9e93f0dda448c
#
_cell.length_a   1.000
_cell.length_b   1.000
_cell.length_c   1.000
_cell.angle_alpha   90.00
_cell.angle_beta   90.00
_cell.angle_gamma   90.00
#
_symmetry.space_group_name_H-M   'P 1'
#
loop_
_entity.id
_entity.type
_entity.pdbx_description
1 polymer ?
#
loop_
_entity_poly.entity_id
_entity_poly.type
_entity_poly.pdbx_seq_one_letter_code
_entity_poly.pdbx_strand_id
1 'polypeptide(L)'
;MKIVPLAADSLGVRSMATYVEAGATGILIDPGATLAPLRYGLPPSQEEWDALKRANDRISAYAARARYVFVSHYHEDHFRSDASTYAGRVVLVKDPRRMVTGIQSRRAEALWKALDGPARIQAADGAAIVTQDFELRVSPPLPHGAEGTTLGYVVALTIVDHHEHQRFVFASDVQGPLSAVAAAWLIKARPSTLYLSGPPSYVEREVGTAAIDRAVDNLMRVLDATGCRVIMDHHAVRDPRFSTRFQRLWETGRVATAAAHLGLTAQPLEARRDRLWGGVRKPPIRLAPAARATMSRETRKSAKGGVTE
;
A
#
# COMPACT_ATOMS: atom_id res chain seq x y z
N MET A 1 -1.70 -20.18 -8.42
CA MET A 1 -1.71 -19.14 -7.36
C MET A 1 -2.96 -18.28 -7.50
N LYS A 2 -3.71 -18.04 -6.41
CA LYS A 2 -4.90 -17.18 -6.39
C LYS A 2 -4.56 -15.86 -5.67
N ILE A 3 -4.77 -14.73 -6.34
CA ILE A 3 -4.50 -13.39 -5.80
C ILE A 3 -5.84 -12.68 -5.60
N VAL A 4 -6.15 -12.29 -4.38
CA VAL A 4 -7.45 -11.69 -4.01
C VAL A 4 -7.21 -10.37 -3.28
N PRO A 5 -7.27 -9.21 -3.96
CA PRO A 5 -7.38 -7.92 -3.28
C PRO A 5 -8.61 -7.91 -2.36
N LEU A 6 -8.40 -7.67 -1.07
CA LEU A 6 -9.47 -7.67 -0.06
C LEU A 6 -10.04 -6.27 0.14
N ALA A 7 -9.17 -5.27 0.08
CA ALA A 7 -9.50 -3.87 0.21
C ALA A 7 -8.52 -3.04 -0.63
N ALA A 8 -9.00 -1.98 -1.26
CA ALA A 8 -8.23 -1.08 -2.11
C ALA A 8 -8.98 0.24 -2.31
N ASP A 9 -8.30 1.26 -2.81
CA ASP A 9 -8.97 2.54 -3.12
C ASP A 9 -10.03 2.38 -4.22
N SER A 10 -9.82 1.50 -5.20
CA SER A 10 -10.86 1.15 -6.19
C SER A 10 -12.03 0.33 -5.60
N LEU A 11 -11.90 -0.18 -4.38
CA LEU A 11 -12.94 -0.87 -3.61
C LEU A 11 -13.53 0.02 -2.51
N GLY A 12 -13.19 1.32 -2.50
CA GLY A 12 -13.81 2.35 -1.69
C GLY A 12 -13.07 2.73 -0.40
N VAL A 13 -11.89 2.19 -0.12
CA VAL A 13 -11.12 2.49 1.10
C VAL A 13 -9.63 2.58 0.83
N ARG A 14 -8.89 3.37 1.60
CA ARG A 14 -7.41 3.37 1.56
C ARG A 14 -6.91 2.04 2.08
N SER A 15 -6.34 1.25 1.20
CA SER A 15 -5.78 -0.06 1.54
C SER A 15 -5.05 -0.67 0.33
N MET A 16 -4.20 -1.64 0.59
CA MET A 16 -3.70 -2.62 -0.39
C MET A 16 -3.82 -4.05 0.17
N ALA A 17 -4.75 -4.27 1.11
CA ALA A 17 -4.91 -5.56 1.75
C ALA A 17 -5.20 -6.66 0.73
N THR A 18 -4.36 -7.67 0.71
CA THR A 18 -4.40 -8.74 -0.29
C THR A 18 -4.23 -10.11 0.39
N TYR A 19 -4.98 -11.08 -0.08
CA TYR A 19 -4.78 -12.48 0.26
C TYR A 19 -4.25 -13.23 -0.94
N VAL A 20 -3.20 -14.00 -0.74
CA VAL A 20 -2.64 -14.87 -1.76
C VAL A 20 -2.70 -16.32 -1.28
N GLU A 21 -3.14 -17.20 -2.16
CA GLU A 21 -3.15 -18.64 -1.94
C GLU A 21 -2.12 -19.28 -2.88
N ALA A 22 -1.04 -19.80 -2.31
CA ALA A 22 0.01 -20.54 -3.01
C ALA A 22 -0.02 -22.00 -2.53
N GLY A 23 -0.41 -22.91 -3.41
CA GLY A 23 -0.80 -24.27 -3.01
C GLY A 23 -1.96 -24.22 -2.01
N ALA A 24 -1.81 -24.92 -0.88
CA ALA A 24 -2.79 -24.91 0.22
C ALA A 24 -2.51 -23.83 1.29
N THR A 25 -1.53 -22.93 1.06
CA THR A 25 -1.09 -21.97 2.07
C THR A 25 -1.62 -20.57 1.78
N GLY A 26 -2.30 -19.98 2.77
CA GLY A 26 -2.77 -18.60 2.74
C GLY A 26 -1.72 -17.62 3.27
N ILE A 27 -1.51 -16.52 2.54
CA ILE A 27 -0.64 -15.41 2.88
C ILE A 27 -1.48 -14.13 2.86
N LEU A 28 -1.58 -13.44 4.00
CA LEU A 28 -2.25 -12.15 4.12
C LEU A 28 -1.20 -11.04 4.04
N ILE A 29 -1.43 -10.06 3.20
CA ILE A 29 -0.49 -8.98 2.88
C ILE A 29 -1.14 -7.65 3.22
N ASP A 30 -0.41 -6.80 3.96
CA ASP A 30 -0.79 -5.43 4.35
C ASP A 30 -2.26 -5.32 4.81
N PRO A 31 -2.64 -5.95 5.94
CA PRO A 31 -4.04 -6.10 6.36
C PRO A 31 -4.70 -4.83 6.89
N GLY A 32 -4.13 -3.65 6.63
CA GLY A 32 -4.66 -2.35 7.03
C GLY A 32 -5.72 -1.82 6.07
N ALA A 33 -6.69 -1.08 6.61
CA ALA A 33 -7.64 -0.29 5.84
C ALA A 33 -8.05 0.95 6.64
N THR A 34 -8.11 2.11 5.98
CA THR A 34 -8.46 3.39 6.60
C THR A 34 -9.26 4.27 5.65
N LEU A 35 -9.67 5.44 6.15
CA LEU A 35 -10.26 6.52 5.36
C LEU A 35 -9.43 7.80 5.54
N ALA A 36 -9.35 8.63 4.50
CA ALA A 36 -8.80 9.97 4.65
C ALA A 36 -9.66 10.77 5.64
N PRO A 37 -9.08 11.34 6.71
CA PRO A 37 -9.85 12.12 7.66
C PRO A 37 -10.51 13.34 7.01
N LEU A 38 -9.85 13.94 6.04
CA LEU A 38 -10.38 15.02 5.21
C LEU A 38 -9.99 14.85 3.74
N ARG A 39 -10.95 15.03 2.84
CA ARG A 39 -10.76 15.14 1.40
C ARG A 39 -11.67 16.24 0.87
N TYR A 40 -11.14 17.21 0.12
CA TYR A 40 -11.89 18.41 -0.34
C TYR A 40 -12.50 19.21 0.83
N GLY A 41 -11.87 19.19 2.01
CA GLY A 41 -12.38 19.77 3.23
C GLY A 41 -13.56 19.05 3.87
N LEU A 42 -13.93 17.87 3.37
CA LEU A 42 -15.05 17.07 3.81
C LEU A 42 -14.60 15.84 4.62
N PRO A 43 -15.31 15.44 5.69
CA PRO A 43 -15.08 14.18 6.37
C PRO A 43 -15.57 13.00 5.51
N PRO A 44 -15.24 11.74 5.86
CA PRO A 44 -15.78 10.57 5.20
C PRO A 44 -17.31 10.56 5.17
N SER A 45 -17.89 10.13 4.04
CA SER A 45 -19.33 9.91 3.91
C SER A 45 -19.78 8.61 4.57
N GLN A 46 -21.08 8.41 4.74
CA GLN A 46 -21.62 7.16 5.25
C GLN A 46 -21.22 5.97 4.34
N GLU A 47 -21.23 6.16 3.02
CA GLU A 47 -20.83 5.12 2.06
C GLU A 47 -19.37 4.67 2.26
N GLU A 48 -18.48 5.61 2.59
CA GLU A 48 -17.08 5.30 2.89
C GLU A 48 -16.94 4.52 4.21
N TRP A 49 -17.70 4.89 5.24
CA TRP A 49 -17.73 4.14 6.51
C TRP A 49 -18.26 2.72 6.33
N ASP A 50 -19.30 2.55 5.53
CA ASP A 50 -19.87 1.24 5.20
C ASP A 50 -18.87 0.40 4.38
N ALA A 51 -18.15 1.04 3.45
CA ALA A 51 -17.08 0.38 2.70
C ALA A 51 -15.93 -0.06 3.61
N LEU A 52 -15.52 0.78 4.58
CA LEU A 52 -14.49 0.45 5.56
C LEU A 52 -14.90 -0.73 6.44
N LYS A 53 -16.15 -0.75 6.89
CA LYS A 53 -16.68 -1.88 7.66
C LYS A 53 -16.61 -3.17 6.86
N ARG A 54 -17.11 -3.18 5.62
CA ARG A 54 -17.04 -4.37 4.73
C ARG A 54 -15.61 -4.81 4.46
N ALA A 55 -14.68 -3.87 4.26
CA ALA A 55 -13.26 -4.16 4.06
C ALA A 55 -12.66 -4.83 5.29
N ASN A 56 -12.90 -4.30 6.48
CA ASN A 56 -12.42 -4.86 7.74
C ASN A 56 -12.99 -6.25 8.02
N ASP A 57 -14.28 -6.46 7.78
CA ASP A 57 -14.93 -7.77 7.93
C ASP A 57 -14.28 -8.81 6.99
N ARG A 58 -14.03 -8.43 5.72
CA ARG A 58 -13.36 -9.27 4.73
C ARG A 58 -11.92 -9.60 5.12
N ILE A 59 -11.14 -8.59 5.53
CA ILE A 59 -9.76 -8.79 6.00
C ILE A 59 -9.74 -9.78 7.18
N SER A 60 -10.64 -9.62 8.15
CA SER A 60 -10.74 -10.51 9.32
C SER A 60 -11.07 -11.96 8.93
N ALA A 61 -12.01 -12.15 7.99
CA ALA A 61 -12.38 -13.46 7.51
C ALA A 61 -11.21 -14.18 6.79
N TYR A 62 -10.40 -13.44 6.01
CA TYR A 62 -9.24 -14.01 5.34
C TYR A 62 -8.03 -14.16 6.28
N ALA A 63 -7.90 -13.30 7.30
CA ALA A 63 -6.89 -13.47 8.34
C ALA A 63 -7.04 -14.82 9.05
N ALA A 64 -8.26 -15.28 9.32
CA ALA A 64 -8.51 -16.59 9.93
C ALA A 64 -7.95 -17.77 9.11
N ARG A 65 -7.78 -17.60 7.79
CA ARG A 65 -7.29 -18.60 6.84
C ARG A 65 -5.79 -18.48 6.54
N ALA A 66 -5.17 -17.39 6.97
CA ALA A 66 -3.77 -17.12 6.66
C ALA A 66 -2.83 -17.87 7.62
N ARG A 67 -1.77 -18.47 7.10
CA ARG A 67 -0.64 -18.99 7.85
C ARG A 67 0.46 -17.95 8.04
N TYR A 68 0.65 -17.11 7.02
CA TYR A 68 1.64 -16.04 7.01
C TYR A 68 0.94 -14.70 6.91
N VAL A 69 1.49 -13.69 7.59
CA VAL A 69 1.09 -12.28 7.42
C VAL A 69 2.33 -11.49 7.08
N PHE A 70 2.23 -10.63 6.07
CA PHE A 70 3.29 -9.71 5.67
C PHE A 70 2.83 -8.27 5.86
N VAL A 71 3.72 -7.41 6.40
CA VAL A 71 3.50 -5.97 6.54
C VAL A 71 4.69 -5.23 5.92
N SER A 72 4.41 -4.50 4.86
CA SER A 72 5.42 -3.81 4.05
C SER A 72 6.03 -2.59 4.72
N HIS A 73 5.25 -1.87 5.51
CA HIS A 73 5.63 -0.68 6.27
C HIS A 73 4.53 -0.29 7.28
N TYR A 74 4.72 0.81 8.03
CA TYR A 74 3.85 1.14 9.18
C TYR A 74 2.93 2.35 8.94
N HIS A 75 2.40 2.54 7.73
CA HIS A 75 1.23 3.38 7.51
C HIS A 75 -0.05 2.61 7.87
N GLU A 76 -1.03 3.29 8.47
CA GLU A 76 -2.23 2.65 9.07
C GLU A 76 -3.14 1.96 8.04
N ASP A 77 -3.02 2.32 6.78
CA ASP A 77 -3.71 1.67 5.67
C ASP A 77 -3.02 0.38 5.18
N HIS A 78 -1.88 -0.01 5.81
CA HIS A 78 -1.12 -1.23 5.49
C HIS A 78 -1.04 -2.22 6.65
N PHE A 79 -1.29 -1.82 7.88
CA PHE A 79 -1.31 -2.74 9.03
C PHE A 79 -2.46 -2.45 9.98
N ARG A 80 -2.80 -3.42 10.81
CA ARG A 80 -3.78 -3.28 11.89
C ARG A 80 -3.07 -3.30 13.24
N SER A 81 -3.52 -2.47 14.17
CA SER A 81 -3.05 -2.51 15.55
C SER A 81 -3.64 -3.66 16.37
N ASP A 82 -4.74 -4.26 15.88
CA ASP A 82 -5.40 -5.38 16.54
C ASP A 82 -4.58 -6.68 16.36
N ALA A 83 -4.02 -7.17 17.47
CA ALA A 83 -3.19 -8.38 17.51
C ALA A 83 -3.94 -9.64 17.06
N SER A 84 -5.28 -9.69 17.13
CA SER A 84 -6.07 -10.85 16.71
C SER A 84 -5.88 -11.20 15.24
N THR A 85 -5.59 -10.19 14.39
CA THR A 85 -5.28 -10.36 12.97
C THR A 85 -4.03 -11.22 12.75
N TYR A 86 -3.11 -11.27 13.72
CA TYR A 86 -1.78 -11.89 13.60
C TYR A 86 -1.63 -13.13 14.49
N ALA A 87 -2.51 -13.32 15.46
CA ALA A 87 -2.40 -14.37 16.48
C ALA A 87 -2.26 -15.76 15.88
N GLY A 88 -1.27 -16.54 16.36
CA GLY A 88 -0.98 -17.90 15.89
C GLY A 88 -0.31 -17.99 14.51
N ARG A 89 0.13 -16.86 13.92
CA ARG A 89 0.69 -16.81 12.57
C ARG A 89 2.18 -16.47 12.56
N VAL A 90 2.86 -16.79 11.47
CA VAL A 90 4.21 -16.30 11.19
C VAL A 90 4.06 -14.92 10.53
N VAL A 91 4.62 -13.90 11.17
CA VAL A 91 4.43 -12.50 10.77
C VAL A 91 5.76 -11.90 10.33
N LEU A 92 5.85 -11.57 9.04
CA LEU A 92 6.98 -10.88 8.43
C LEU A 92 6.65 -9.39 8.37
N VAL A 93 7.34 -8.57 9.16
CA VAL A 93 7.10 -7.12 9.19
C VAL A 93 8.36 -6.36 8.85
N LYS A 94 8.22 -5.23 8.15
CA LYS A 94 9.33 -4.28 7.91
C LYS A 94 10.17 -4.12 9.18
N ASP A 95 11.51 -4.22 9.07
CA ASP A 95 12.41 -4.02 10.23
C ASP A 95 12.17 -2.62 10.83
N PRO A 96 11.77 -2.52 12.11
CA PRO A 96 11.46 -1.26 12.76
C PRO A 96 12.69 -0.37 13.01
N ARG A 97 13.89 -0.92 12.86
CA ARG A 97 15.18 -0.24 13.10
C ARG A 97 15.89 0.18 11.81
N ARG A 98 15.35 -0.19 10.63
CA ARG A 98 16.01 0.07 9.36
C ARG A 98 15.18 1.00 8.48
N MET A 99 15.67 2.23 8.27
CA MET A 99 15.13 3.19 7.29
C MET A 99 13.63 3.46 7.48
N VAL A 100 13.20 3.64 8.75
CA VAL A 100 11.85 4.03 9.13
C VAL A 100 11.83 5.47 9.63
N THR A 101 10.72 6.19 9.39
CA THR A 101 10.54 7.54 9.94
C THR A 101 10.11 7.50 11.40
N GLY A 102 10.24 8.62 12.15
CA GLY A 102 9.90 8.65 13.56
C GLY A 102 8.43 8.27 13.88
N ILE A 103 7.48 8.59 12.98
CA ILE A 103 6.08 8.19 13.16
C ILE A 103 5.94 6.68 12.94
N GLN A 104 6.52 6.16 11.88
CA GLN A 104 6.50 4.72 11.59
C GLN A 104 7.25 3.92 12.66
N SER A 105 8.35 4.44 13.23
CA SER A 105 9.07 3.79 14.32
C SER A 105 8.19 3.58 15.56
N ARG A 106 7.46 4.62 15.99
CA ARG A 106 6.53 4.50 17.12
C ARG A 106 5.40 3.50 16.88
N ARG A 107 4.84 3.47 15.65
CA ARG A 107 3.82 2.49 15.27
C ARG A 107 4.38 1.08 15.24
N ALA A 108 5.61 0.93 14.72
CA ALA A 108 6.34 -0.32 14.72
C ALA A 108 6.53 -0.87 16.14
N GLU A 109 7.08 -0.06 17.05
CA GLU A 109 7.29 -0.43 18.45
C GLU A 109 5.99 -0.91 19.11
N ALA A 110 4.89 -0.19 18.91
CA ALA A 110 3.58 -0.56 19.43
C ALA A 110 3.09 -1.91 18.86
N LEU A 111 3.22 -2.13 17.54
CA LEU A 111 2.83 -3.37 16.89
C LEU A 111 3.70 -4.55 17.37
N TRP A 112 5.02 -4.38 17.40
CA TRP A 112 5.94 -5.44 17.83
C TRP A 112 5.65 -5.84 19.28
N LYS A 113 5.41 -4.88 20.16
CA LYS A 113 5.02 -5.15 21.56
C LYS A 113 3.69 -5.89 21.65
N ALA A 114 2.70 -5.51 20.84
CA ALA A 114 1.39 -6.17 20.82
C ALA A 114 1.43 -7.60 20.30
N LEU A 115 2.42 -7.93 19.44
CA LEU A 115 2.58 -9.26 18.84
C LEU A 115 3.54 -10.17 19.60
N ASP A 116 4.24 -9.65 20.61
CA ASP A 116 5.11 -10.47 21.48
C ASP A 116 4.26 -11.46 22.28
N GLY A 117 4.50 -12.74 22.03
CA GLY A 117 3.69 -13.86 22.55
C GLY A 117 2.55 -14.32 21.64
N PRO A 118 1.61 -13.45 21.19
CA PRO A 118 0.50 -13.86 20.32
C PRO A 118 0.89 -14.40 18.95
N ALA A 119 2.02 -13.97 18.37
CA ALA A 119 2.44 -14.31 17.02
C ALA A 119 3.95 -14.61 16.95
N ARG A 120 4.36 -15.37 15.92
CA ARG A 120 5.79 -15.52 15.60
C ARG A 120 6.24 -14.39 14.68
N ILE A 121 6.62 -13.25 15.27
CA ILE A 121 7.04 -12.07 14.54
C ILE A 121 8.55 -12.10 14.20
N GLN A 122 8.89 -11.64 12.99
CA GLN A 122 10.28 -11.48 12.54
C GLN A 122 10.44 -10.29 11.57
N ALA A 123 11.63 -9.69 11.55
CA ALA A 123 11.98 -8.65 10.59
C ALA A 123 11.98 -9.21 9.16
N ALA A 124 11.33 -8.47 8.25
CA ALA A 124 11.10 -8.92 6.89
C ALA A 124 12.23 -8.57 5.92
N ASP A 125 12.98 -7.50 6.16
CA ASP A 125 13.97 -6.93 5.22
C ASP A 125 14.98 -7.98 4.74
N GLY A 126 14.89 -8.40 3.48
CA GLY A 126 15.76 -9.42 2.90
C GLY A 126 15.48 -10.86 3.36
N ALA A 127 14.42 -11.07 4.15
CA ALA A 127 14.05 -12.41 4.63
C ALA A 127 13.57 -13.32 3.48
N ALA A 128 13.75 -14.62 3.68
CA ALA A 128 13.22 -15.65 2.78
C ALA A 128 12.65 -16.82 3.59
N ILE A 129 11.54 -17.36 3.12
CA ILE A 129 10.96 -18.63 3.56
C ILE A 129 10.85 -19.51 2.33
N VAL A 130 11.48 -20.66 2.35
CA VAL A 130 11.45 -21.61 1.24
C VAL A 130 10.78 -22.90 1.73
N THR A 131 9.78 -23.33 0.99
CA THR A 131 9.06 -24.60 1.21
C THR A 131 9.11 -25.44 -0.07
N GLN A 132 8.56 -26.64 -0.02
CA GLN A 132 8.42 -27.47 -1.22
C GLN A 132 7.46 -26.83 -2.24
N ASP A 133 6.40 -26.16 -1.79
CA ASP A 133 5.31 -25.68 -2.64
C ASP A 133 5.52 -24.23 -3.12
N PHE A 134 6.17 -23.39 -2.31
CA PHE A 134 6.34 -21.97 -2.60
C PHE A 134 7.56 -21.35 -1.91
N GLU A 135 7.95 -20.18 -2.39
CA GLU A 135 8.92 -19.31 -1.73
C GLU A 135 8.30 -17.94 -1.42
N LEU A 136 8.63 -17.39 -0.25
CA LEU A 136 8.45 -15.99 0.10
C LEU A 136 9.84 -15.34 0.12
N ARG A 137 10.05 -14.30 -0.65
CA ARG A 137 11.28 -13.51 -0.67
C ARG A 137 10.96 -12.04 -0.50
N VAL A 138 11.57 -11.42 0.49
CA VAL A 138 11.36 -10.00 0.76
C VAL A 138 12.54 -9.19 0.20
N SER A 139 12.23 -8.04 -0.39
CA SER A 139 13.23 -7.12 -0.92
C SER A 139 14.10 -6.53 0.18
N PRO A 140 15.28 -5.98 -0.15
CA PRO A 140 15.87 -4.94 0.67
C PRO A 140 14.91 -3.73 0.76
N PRO A 141 15.12 -2.78 1.70
CA PRO A 141 14.33 -1.56 1.74
C PRO A 141 14.32 -0.81 0.42
N LEU A 142 13.12 -0.51 -0.09
CA LEU A 142 12.89 0.30 -1.28
C LEU A 142 12.35 1.67 -0.87
N PRO A 143 12.68 2.77 -1.57
CA PRO A 143 12.13 4.08 -1.26
C PRO A 143 10.59 4.08 -1.31
N HIS A 144 9.95 4.66 -0.30
CA HIS A 144 8.53 4.96 -0.32
C HIS A 144 8.29 6.15 -1.27
N GLY A 145 8.17 5.87 -2.56
CA GLY A 145 8.14 6.85 -3.64
C GLY A 145 9.52 7.16 -4.19
N ALA A 146 9.94 8.43 -4.16
CA ALA A 146 11.22 8.88 -4.73
C ALA A 146 12.42 8.56 -3.82
N GLU A 147 13.62 8.50 -4.40
CA GLU A 147 14.87 8.46 -3.62
C GLU A 147 14.99 9.70 -2.73
N GLY A 148 15.51 9.51 -1.52
CA GLY A 148 15.66 10.60 -0.53
C GLY A 148 14.35 11.06 0.10
N THR A 149 13.28 10.33 -0.07
CA THR A 149 11.96 10.63 0.50
C THR A 149 11.99 10.69 2.03
N THR A 150 11.23 11.63 2.60
CA THR A 150 10.99 11.73 4.04
C THR A 150 9.92 10.74 4.55
N LEU A 151 9.25 10.02 3.64
CA LEU A 151 8.22 9.03 3.98
C LEU A 151 8.83 7.71 4.50
N GLY A 152 10.15 7.53 4.36
CA GLY A 152 10.83 6.30 4.76
C GLY A 152 10.89 5.26 3.65
N TYR A 153 10.96 4.00 4.02
CA TYR A 153 11.15 2.89 3.09
C TYR A 153 10.12 1.80 3.32
N VAL A 154 9.76 1.11 2.26
CA VAL A 154 8.89 -0.06 2.25
C VAL A 154 9.69 -1.31 1.88
N VAL A 155 9.15 -2.48 2.12
CA VAL A 155 9.66 -3.73 1.57
C VAL A 155 8.61 -4.37 0.67
N ALA A 156 9.07 -4.99 -0.41
CA ALA A 156 8.24 -5.73 -1.34
C ALA A 156 8.30 -7.23 -1.04
N LEU A 157 7.21 -7.94 -1.29
CA LEU A 157 7.13 -9.39 -1.14
C LEU A 157 7.03 -10.05 -2.51
N THR A 158 7.91 -11.00 -2.79
CA THR A 158 7.81 -11.93 -3.92
C THR A 158 7.30 -13.26 -3.41
N ILE A 159 6.25 -13.79 -4.02
CA ILE A 159 5.73 -15.14 -3.81
C ILE A 159 5.96 -15.94 -5.10
N VAL A 160 6.71 -17.02 -5.00
CA VAL A 160 6.93 -17.95 -6.11
C VAL A 160 6.14 -19.22 -5.84
N ASP A 161 5.22 -19.54 -6.71
CA ASP A 161 4.47 -20.82 -6.67
C ASP A 161 5.21 -21.83 -7.54
N HIS A 162 5.67 -22.91 -6.92
CA HIS A 162 6.47 -23.92 -7.62
C HIS A 162 5.63 -24.83 -8.53
N HIS A 163 4.35 -25.00 -8.22
CA HIS A 163 3.45 -25.85 -9.00
C HIS A 163 2.96 -25.18 -10.28
N GLU A 164 2.56 -23.91 -10.17
CA GLU A 164 2.03 -23.16 -11.32
C GLU A 164 3.11 -22.33 -12.02
N HIS A 165 4.36 -22.35 -11.53
CA HIS A 165 5.47 -21.56 -12.03
C HIS A 165 5.15 -20.06 -12.12
N GLN A 166 4.28 -19.57 -11.23
CA GLN A 166 3.87 -18.18 -11.15
C GLN A 166 4.70 -17.42 -10.13
N ARG A 167 4.93 -16.15 -10.43
CA ARG A 167 5.63 -15.23 -9.54
C ARG A 167 4.80 -13.96 -9.33
N PHE A 168 4.23 -13.83 -8.14
CA PHE A 168 3.55 -12.62 -7.71
C PHE A 168 4.52 -11.72 -6.96
N VAL A 169 4.53 -10.43 -7.30
CA VAL A 169 5.27 -9.41 -6.56
C VAL A 169 4.28 -8.37 -6.03
N PHE A 170 4.25 -8.21 -4.72
CA PHE A 170 3.56 -7.12 -4.04
C PHE A 170 4.60 -6.06 -3.68
N ALA A 171 4.55 -4.92 -4.34
CA ALA A 171 5.55 -3.86 -4.20
C ALA A 171 5.11 -2.71 -3.30
N SER A 172 3.88 -2.76 -2.73
CA SER A 172 3.36 -1.75 -1.83
C SER A 172 3.51 -0.31 -2.37
N ASP A 173 3.96 0.61 -1.53
CA ASP A 173 4.01 2.04 -1.78
C ASP A 173 5.31 2.53 -2.46
N VAL A 174 5.73 1.82 -3.51
CA VAL A 174 6.80 2.32 -4.41
C VAL A 174 6.32 3.46 -5.33
N GLN A 175 5.01 3.77 -5.30
CA GLN A 175 4.40 4.90 -5.98
C GLN A 175 4.68 4.96 -7.49
N GLY A 176 4.46 3.84 -8.16
CA GLY A 176 4.42 3.84 -9.57
C GLY A 176 5.38 3.02 -10.43
N PRO A 177 6.68 2.74 -10.12
CA PRO A 177 7.60 3.26 -9.11
C PRO A 177 8.18 4.64 -9.47
N LEU A 178 8.21 5.55 -8.49
CA LEU A 178 8.89 6.85 -8.66
C LEU A 178 10.42 6.71 -8.70
N SER A 179 10.93 5.74 -7.94
CA SER A 179 12.36 5.45 -7.79
C SER A 179 12.90 4.58 -8.93
N ALA A 180 14.04 4.97 -9.51
CA ALA A 180 14.75 4.15 -10.48
C ALA A 180 15.30 2.86 -9.84
N VAL A 181 15.70 2.92 -8.56
CA VAL A 181 16.13 1.75 -7.78
C VAL A 181 15.00 0.74 -7.62
N ALA A 182 13.79 1.22 -7.29
CA ALA A 182 12.62 0.35 -7.18
C ALA A 182 12.26 -0.27 -8.55
N ALA A 183 12.30 0.51 -9.63
CA ALA A 183 12.05 0.01 -10.99
C ALA A 183 13.05 -1.08 -11.39
N ALA A 184 14.35 -0.86 -11.15
CA ALA A 184 15.38 -1.85 -11.44
C ALA A 184 15.21 -3.13 -10.63
N TRP A 185 14.81 -3.01 -9.35
CA TRP A 185 14.53 -4.17 -8.51
C TRP A 185 13.32 -4.96 -9.03
N LEU A 186 12.24 -4.29 -9.46
CA LEU A 186 11.05 -4.92 -10.04
C LEU A 186 11.37 -5.68 -11.32
N ILE A 187 12.20 -5.11 -12.20
CA ILE A 187 12.67 -5.80 -13.42
C ILE A 187 13.45 -7.07 -13.05
N LYS A 188 14.36 -6.98 -12.07
CA LYS A 188 15.13 -8.12 -11.59
C LYS A 188 14.26 -9.19 -10.92
N ALA A 189 13.20 -8.79 -10.24
CA ALA A 189 12.27 -9.70 -9.57
C ALA A 189 11.45 -10.54 -10.56
N ARG A 190 11.31 -10.11 -11.83
CA ARG A 190 10.62 -10.81 -12.93
C ARG A 190 9.22 -11.30 -12.54
N PRO A 191 8.30 -10.43 -12.12
CA PRO A 191 6.94 -10.84 -11.80
C PRO A 191 6.22 -11.43 -13.02
N SER A 192 5.34 -12.40 -12.83
CA SER A 192 4.24 -12.71 -13.77
C SER A 192 3.02 -11.83 -13.48
N THR A 193 2.82 -11.50 -12.21
CA THR A 193 1.82 -10.52 -11.76
C THR A 193 2.47 -9.60 -10.73
N LEU A 194 2.30 -8.28 -10.92
CA LEU A 194 2.79 -7.23 -10.03
C LEU A 194 1.60 -6.48 -9.41
N TYR A 195 1.59 -6.26 -8.10
CA TYR A 195 0.67 -5.35 -7.44
C TYR A 195 1.45 -4.23 -6.77
N LEU A 196 1.13 -2.98 -7.10
CA LEU A 196 1.78 -1.80 -6.54
C LEU A 196 0.79 -0.62 -6.40
N SER A 197 1.10 0.32 -5.52
CA SER A 197 0.47 1.63 -5.55
C SER A 197 0.94 2.39 -6.79
N GLY A 198 0.00 3.00 -7.49
CA GLY A 198 0.35 3.79 -8.67
C GLY A 198 0.95 5.16 -8.30
N PRO A 199 1.34 5.96 -9.30
CA PRO A 199 1.88 7.29 -9.08
C PRO A 199 0.86 8.19 -8.36
N PRO A 200 1.30 9.04 -7.39
CA PRO A 200 0.40 9.83 -6.57
C PRO A 200 -0.06 11.13 -7.28
N SER A 201 -0.74 11.02 -8.42
CA SER A 201 -1.17 12.17 -9.22
C SER A 201 -2.18 13.06 -8.52
N TYR A 202 -2.85 12.58 -7.49
CA TYR A 202 -3.76 13.39 -6.66
C TYR A 202 -3.04 14.50 -5.86
N VAL A 203 -1.72 14.41 -5.72
CA VAL A 203 -0.81 15.41 -5.13
C VAL A 203 0.27 15.84 -6.17
N GLU A 204 -0.07 15.84 -7.45
CA GLU A 204 0.87 16.16 -8.54
C GLU A 204 1.49 17.56 -8.40
N ARG A 205 0.80 18.52 -7.76
CA ARG A 205 1.33 19.87 -7.51
C ARG A 205 2.52 19.86 -6.55
N GLU A 206 2.52 18.95 -5.57
CA GLU A 206 3.59 18.78 -4.57
C GLU A 206 4.73 17.91 -5.11
N VAL A 207 4.37 16.83 -5.81
CA VAL A 207 5.34 15.84 -6.33
C VAL A 207 6.00 16.31 -7.62
N GLY A 208 5.28 17.07 -8.42
CA GLY A 208 5.69 17.58 -9.75
C GLY A 208 5.31 16.64 -10.90
N THR A 209 4.78 17.22 -11.98
CA THR A 209 4.32 16.48 -13.18
C THR A 209 5.42 15.59 -13.75
N ALA A 210 6.64 16.11 -13.88
CA ALA A 210 7.77 15.35 -14.40
C ALA A 210 8.11 14.11 -13.55
N ALA A 211 7.86 14.14 -12.25
CA ALA A 211 8.06 12.96 -11.39
C ALA A 211 6.97 11.90 -11.65
N ILE A 212 5.71 12.33 -11.80
CA ILE A 212 4.61 11.43 -12.16
C ILE A 212 4.85 10.79 -13.53
N ASP A 213 5.31 11.56 -14.52
CA ASP A 213 5.62 11.07 -15.86
C ASP A 213 6.77 10.04 -15.83
N ARG A 214 7.84 10.32 -15.07
CA ARG A 214 8.92 9.34 -14.85
C ARG A 214 8.43 8.05 -14.21
N ALA A 215 7.48 8.13 -13.27
CA ALA A 215 6.90 6.92 -12.67
C ALA A 215 6.13 6.08 -13.71
N VAL A 216 5.39 6.73 -14.62
CA VAL A 216 4.73 6.07 -15.74
C VAL A 216 5.77 5.41 -16.66
N ASP A 217 6.84 6.13 -17.04
CA ASP A 217 7.91 5.59 -17.88
C ASP A 217 8.64 4.43 -17.20
N ASN A 218 8.89 4.51 -15.89
CA ASN A 218 9.46 3.42 -15.11
C ASN A 218 8.58 2.17 -15.15
N LEU A 219 7.26 2.33 -14.97
CA LEU A 219 6.33 1.21 -15.02
C LEU A 219 6.23 0.61 -16.43
N MET A 220 6.25 1.45 -17.47
CA MET A 220 6.33 0.98 -18.86
C MET A 220 7.58 0.11 -19.08
N ARG A 221 8.74 0.56 -18.59
CA ARG A 221 9.98 -0.25 -18.68
C ARG A 221 9.87 -1.59 -17.93
N VAL A 222 9.20 -1.62 -16.77
CA VAL A 222 8.93 -2.88 -16.04
C VAL A 222 8.03 -3.80 -16.88
N LEU A 223 6.95 -3.26 -17.45
CA LEU A 223 6.03 -3.99 -18.32
C LEU A 223 6.75 -4.60 -19.54
N ASP A 224 7.60 -3.82 -20.20
CA ASP A 224 8.32 -4.25 -21.40
C ASP A 224 9.39 -5.29 -21.09
N ALA A 225 10.12 -5.12 -19.98
CA ALA A 225 11.17 -6.04 -19.58
C ALA A 225 10.68 -7.38 -19.04
N THR A 226 9.45 -7.43 -18.48
CA THR A 226 8.95 -8.62 -17.77
C THR A 226 7.75 -9.28 -18.43
N GLY A 227 6.97 -8.54 -19.23
CA GLY A 227 5.72 -9.01 -19.80
C GLY A 227 4.59 -9.21 -18.78
N CYS A 228 4.77 -8.75 -17.53
CA CYS A 228 3.85 -9.02 -16.43
C CYS A 228 2.47 -8.36 -16.61
N ARG A 229 1.49 -8.89 -15.87
CA ARG A 229 0.24 -8.18 -15.60
C ARG A 229 0.42 -7.32 -14.35
N VAL A 230 -0.21 -6.15 -14.32
CA VAL A 230 -0.08 -5.20 -13.20
C VAL A 230 -1.45 -4.89 -12.61
N ILE A 231 -1.56 -5.01 -11.30
CA ILE A 231 -2.62 -4.41 -10.51
C ILE A 231 -2.07 -3.08 -10.02
N MET A 232 -2.60 -1.97 -10.52
CA MET A 232 -2.23 -0.62 -10.12
C MET A 232 -3.41 0.05 -9.44
N ASP A 233 -3.27 0.37 -8.16
CA ASP A 233 -4.35 0.90 -7.35
C ASP A 233 -3.86 1.99 -6.40
N HIS A 234 -4.54 2.15 -5.29
CA HIS A 234 -4.13 2.97 -4.13
C HIS A 234 -3.88 4.42 -4.54
N HIS A 235 -2.64 4.91 -4.54
CA HIS A 235 -2.33 6.31 -4.82
C HIS A 235 -2.83 6.79 -6.20
N ALA A 236 -2.75 5.97 -7.24
CA ALA A 236 -3.25 6.35 -8.56
C ALA A 236 -4.76 6.63 -8.55
N VAL A 237 -5.52 5.76 -7.88
CA VAL A 237 -7.00 5.78 -7.90
C VAL A 237 -7.59 6.90 -7.04
N ARG A 238 -6.79 7.52 -6.16
CA ARG A 238 -7.17 8.73 -5.40
C ARG A 238 -7.31 9.98 -6.26
N ASP A 239 -6.80 9.98 -7.50
CA ASP A 239 -7.03 11.06 -8.47
C ASP A 239 -8.34 10.77 -9.23
N PRO A 240 -9.33 11.67 -9.22
CA PRO A 240 -10.54 11.47 -10.01
C PRO A 240 -10.28 11.39 -11.53
N ARG A 241 -9.10 11.84 -11.98
CA ARG A 241 -8.67 11.79 -13.40
C ARG A 241 -7.79 10.58 -13.70
N PHE A 242 -7.66 9.59 -12.78
CA PHE A 242 -6.72 8.48 -12.93
C PHE A 242 -6.87 7.72 -14.26
N SER A 243 -8.08 7.61 -14.80
CA SER A 243 -8.34 6.93 -16.07
C SER A 243 -7.66 7.62 -17.26
N THR A 244 -7.75 8.94 -17.33
CA THR A 244 -7.11 9.73 -18.39
C THR A 244 -5.65 10.03 -18.08
N ARG A 245 -5.29 10.28 -16.80
CA ARG A 245 -3.92 10.59 -16.38
C ARG A 245 -2.96 9.43 -16.65
N PHE A 246 -3.43 8.21 -16.56
CA PHE A 246 -2.64 6.99 -16.78
C PHE A 246 -3.11 6.21 -18.03
N GLN A 247 -3.71 6.88 -19.01
CA GLN A 247 -4.24 6.26 -20.22
C GLN A 247 -3.21 5.37 -20.91
N ARG A 248 -1.97 5.84 -21.06
CA ARG A 248 -0.85 5.11 -21.65
C ARG A 248 -0.61 3.74 -20.98
N LEU A 249 -0.83 3.61 -19.68
CA LEU A 249 -0.68 2.35 -18.95
C LEU A 249 -1.89 1.43 -19.20
N TRP A 250 -3.09 1.99 -19.15
CA TRP A 250 -4.33 1.21 -19.39
C TRP A 250 -4.39 0.65 -20.80
N GLU A 251 -3.95 1.41 -21.80
CA GLU A 251 -3.92 1.01 -23.22
C GLU A 251 -2.99 -0.17 -23.51
N THR A 252 -2.06 -0.51 -22.62
CA THR A 252 -1.26 -1.74 -22.74
C THR A 252 -2.10 -3.02 -22.63
N GLY A 253 -3.33 -2.93 -22.09
CA GLY A 253 -4.17 -4.09 -21.78
C GLY A 253 -3.63 -5.00 -20.67
N ARG A 254 -2.48 -4.63 -20.08
CA ARG A 254 -1.79 -5.41 -19.02
C ARG A 254 -1.96 -4.80 -17.62
N VAL A 255 -2.49 -3.59 -17.52
CA VAL A 255 -2.69 -2.88 -16.25
C VAL A 255 -4.17 -2.81 -15.91
N ALA A 256 -4.53 -3.13 -14.67
CA ALA A 256 -5.90 -3.09 -14.17
C ALA A 256 -5.92 -2.56 -12.73
N THR A 257 -7.06 -2.00 -12.28
CA THR A 257 -7.26 -1.70 -10.85
C THR A 257 -7.54 -2.99 -10.07
N ALA A 258 -7.46 -2.94 -8.73
CA ALA A 258 -7.82 -4.07 -7.88
C ALA A 258 -9.28 -4.50 -8.09
N ALA A 259 -10.20 -3.55 -8.25
CA ALA A 259 -11.60 -3.85 -8.59
C ALA A 259 -11.71 -4.57 -9.94
N ALA A 260 -11.05 -4.06 -10.99
CA ALA A 260 -11.10 -4.67 -12.32
C ALA A 260 -10.46 -6.08 -12.34
N HIS A 261 -9.38 -6.29 -11.57
CA HIS A 261 -8.77 -7.62 -11.38
C HIS A 261 -9.76 -8.64 -10.79
N LEU A 262 -10.70 -8.18 -9.95
CA LEU A 262 -11.78 -9.00 -9.39
C LEU A 262 -13.02 -9.09 -10.29
N GLY A 263 -13.01 -8.49 -11.48
CA GLY A 263 -14.18 -8.40 -12.35
C GLY A 263 -15.26 -7.43 -11.86
N LEU A 264 -14.89 -6.48 -10.98
CA LEU A 264 -15.78 -5.49 -10.38
C LEU A 264 -15.56 -4.10 -10.99
N THR A 265 -16.61 -3.28 -10.94
CA THR A 265 -16.49 -1.85 -11.28
C THR A 265 -15.78 -1.09 -10.16
N ALA A 266 -14.80 -0.25 -10.53
CA ALA A 266 -14.09 0.58 -9.58
C ALA A 266 -15.02 1.62 -8.92
N GLN A 267 -14.95 1.70 -7.59
CA GLN A 267 -15.69 2.65 -6.75
C GLN A 267 -14.72 3.47 -5.89
N PRO A 268 -13.97 4.43 -6.47
CA PRO A 268 -13.02 5.25 -5.74
C PRO A 268 -13.76 6.33 -4.92
N LEU A 269 -14.33 5.95 -3.77
CA LEU A 269 -15.23 6.81 -2.99
C LEU A 269 -14.53 8.08 -2.50
N GLU A 270 -13.28 7.98 -1.99
CA GLU A 270 -12.51 9.16 -1.56
C GLU A 270 -12.33 10.17 -2.70
N ALA A 271 -11.99 9.69 -3.91
CA ALA A 271 -11.80 10.56 -5.07
C ALA A 271 -13.09 11.28 -5.50
N ARG A 272 -14.24 10.77 -5.09
CA ARG A 272 -15.58 11.29 -5.40
C ARG A 272 -16.31 11.84 -4.18
N ARG A 273 -15.63 12.05 -3.05
CA ARG A 273 -16.25 12.46 -1.78
C ARG A 273 -17.08 13.73 -1.90
N ASP A 274 -16.64 14.70 -2.70
CA ASP A 274 -17.42 15.93 -2.97
C ASP A 274 -18.79 15.61 -3.59
N ARG A 275 -18.89 14.65 -4.49
CA ARG A 275 -20.15 14.21 -5.09
C ARG A 275 -21.03 13.45 -4.09
N LEU A 276 -20.44 12.64 -3.21
CA LEU A 276 -21.16 11.92 -2.15
C LEU A 276 -21.81 12.87 -1.13
N TRP A 277 -21.23 14.06 -1.00
CA TRP A 277 -21.80 15.15 -0.20
C TRP A 277 -22.70 16.12 -1.01
N GLY A 278 -23.28 15.66 -2.13
CA GLY A 278 -24.22 16.43 -2.97
C GLY A 278 -23.60 17.61 -3.72
N GLY A 279 -22.28 17.58 -3.96
CA GLY A 279 -21.55 18.65 -4.63
C GLY A 279 -21.37 19.91 -3.76
N VAL A 280 -21.86 19.89 -2.53
CA VAL A 280 -21.71 21.02 -1.60
C VAL A 280 -20.30 21.01 -1.05
N ARG A 281 -19.44 21.88 -1.57
CA ARG A 281 -18.15 22.22 -0.93
C ARG A 281 -18.49 22.98 0.36
N LYS A 282 -18.49 22.28 1.50
CA LYS A 282 -18.56 22.98 2.79
C LYS A 282 -17.23 23.72 3.01
N PRO A 283 -17.25 24.91 3.64
CA PRO A 283 -16.03 25.57 4.08
C PRO A 283 -15.22 24.58 4.94
N PRO A 284 -13.88 24.65 4.94
CA PRO A 284 -13.06 23.71 5.70
C PRO A 284 -13.55 23.68 7.15
N ILE A 285 -13.86 22.47 7.64
CA ILE A 285 -14.20 22.28 9.05
C ILE A 285 -13.02 22.85 9.85
N ARG A 286 -13.25 23.91 10.63
CA ARG A 286 -12.25 24.38 11.58
C ARG A 286 -12.05 23.27 12.59
N LEU A 287 -10.98 22.50 12.43
CA LEU A 287 -10.57 21.52 13.44
C LEU A 287 -10.45 22.26 14.78
N ALA A 288 -10.99 21.64 15.84
CA ALA A 288 -10.88 22.17 17.19
C ALA A 288 -9.40 22.48 17.52
N PRO A 289 -9.07 23.46 18.36
CA PRO A 289 -7.70 23.88 18.66
C PRO A 289 -6.75 22.74 19.05
N ALA A 290 -7.25 21.68 19.69
CA ALA A 290 -6.47 20.49 20.05
C ALA A 290 -5.94 19.72 18.82
N ALA A 291 -6.71 19.58 17.74
CA ALA A 291 -6.27 18.92 16.52
C ALA A 291 -5.29 19.78 15.70
N ARG A 292 -5.38 21.12 15.80
CA ARG A 292 -4.39 22.05 15.22
C ARG A 292 -3.05 22.00 15.95
N ALA A 293 -3.03 21.79 17.24
CA ALA A 293 -1.79 21.71 18.04
C ALA A 293 -0.97 20.47 17.66
N THR A 294 -1.59 19.37 17.29
CA THR A 294 -0.90 18.15 16.83
C THR A 294 -0.26 18.36 15.46
N MET A 295 -0.97 18.97 14.51
CA MET A 295 -0.46 19.25 13.17
C MET A 295 0.64 20.35 13.16
N SER A 296 0.51 21.42 13.97
CA SER A 296 1.50 22.50 14.01
C SER A 296 2.77 22.14 14.81
N ARG A 297 2.71 21.18 15.71
CA ARG A 297 3.90 20.64 16.39
C ARG A 297 4.69 19.71 15.48
N GLU A 298 4.04 18.99 14.58
CA GLU A 298 4.73 18.11 13.62
C GLU A 298 5.49 18.95 12.56
N THR A 299 4.89 20.01 12.03
CA THR A 299 5.54 20.90 11.06
C THR A 299 6.64 21.80 11.68
N ARG A 300 6.52 22.24 12.95
CA ARG A 300 7.56 23.07 13.61
C ARG A 300 8.76 22.28 14.13
N LYS A 301 8.63 20.98 14.40
CA LYS A 301 9.78 20.16 14.80
C LYS A 301 10.68 19.78 13.63
N SER A 302 10.17 19.72 12.40
CA SER A 302 11.00 19.46 11.23
C SER A 302 11.83 20.69 10.79
N ALA A 303 11.42 21.91 11.17
CA ALA A 303 12.10 23.16 10.79
C ALA A 303 13.20 23.62 11.77
N LYS A 304 13.40 22.97 12.94
CA LYS A 304 14.39 23.38 13.95
C LYS A 304 15.53 22.37 14.17
N GLY A 305 15.71 21.40 13.31
CA GLY A 305 16.78 20.39 13.38
C GLY A 305 17.96 20.63 12.42
N GLY A 306 18.22 21.85 12.03
CA GLY A 306 19.37 22.19 11.21
C GLY A 306 20.06 23.45 11.75
N VAL A 307 21.30 23.28 12.19
CA VAL A 307 22.37 24.19 12.63
C VAL A 307 22.70 24.07 14.13
N THR A 308 23.72 23.30 14.42
CA THR A 308 24.93 23.73 15.17
C THR A 308 25.95 22.59 15.19
N GLU A 309 27.13 22.93 14.62
CA GLU A 309 28.50 22.40 14.80
C GLU A 309 28.77 20.90 14.63
#